data_5db2ab7a5c5b5dde24c56d388784ada9
#
_entry.id   5db2ab7a5c5b5dde24c56d388784ada9
#
_cell.length_a   1.000
_cell.length_b   1.000
_cell.length_c   1.000
_cell.angle_alpha   90.00
_cell.angle_beta   90.00
_cell.angle_gamma   90.00
#
_symmetry.space_group_name_H-M   'P 1'
#
loop_
_entity.id
_entity.type
_entity.pdbx_description
1 polymer ?
#
loop_
_entity_poly.entity_id
_entity_poly.type
_entity_poly.pdbx_seq_one_letter_code
_entity_poly.pdbx_strand_id
1 'polypeptide(L)'
;VSLAATLCLWGITDQFNRRLAIEQNKLRAESALRQAEIWVGAFLTNYAQSLMIISESANFRQAIGQPSLASTISQDFQAWLRAKPTIAQLRYIDRDGAEVIRVDRIGEAIELFDESRLQDKSSRYYFQTTVDLPRDTLYLSPIDLNVEFERIETPWRPMVRMAMPIYRSDAEVAGILIANVNAGGFLQAIETLGGPLGHPIEILNSEGYWLAGASPGRLWGFMFDNDMTLAKADPALWSTLQASPSGAAMSDDTQTVYSSLSLPAL
;
A
#
# COMPACT_ATOMS: atom_id res chain seq x y z
N VAL A 1 49.96 36.16 15.23
CA VAL A 1 48.68 35.74 14.58
C VAL A 1 47.58 36.25 15.48
N SER A 2 46.76 37.21 14.99
CA SER A 2 45.74 37.83 15.81
C SER A 2 44.60 36.80 16.09
N LEU A 3 44.03 36.85 17.28
CA LEU A 3 42.91 36.01 17.70
C LEU A 3 41.72 36.07 16.70
N ALA A 4 41.55 37.23 16.05
CA ALA A 4 40.51 37.45 15.05
C ALA A 4 40.67 36.60 13.78
N ALA A 5 41.88 36.35 13.30
CA ALA A 5 42.12 35.50 12.12
C ALA A 5 41.83 34.03 12.41
N THR A 6 42.08 33.56 13.63
CA THR A 6 41.77 32.19 14.05
C THR A 6 40.26 31.96 14.18
N LEU A 7 39.51 32.90 14.70
CA LEU A 7 38.06 32.87 14.80
C LEU A 7 37.37 32.89 13.43
N CYS A 8 37.85 33.70 12.48
CA CYS A 8 37.35 33.74 11.11
C CYS A 8 37.58 32.42 10.37
N LEU A 9 38.75 31.81 10.51
CA LEU A 9 39.05 30.50 9.90
C LEU A 9 38.16 29.38 10.50
N TRP A 10 37.94 29.39 11.82
CA TRP A 10 37.05 28.43 12.48
C TRP A 10 35.59 28.58 12.01
N GLY A 11 35.06 29.80 11.95
CA GLY A 11 33.71 30.07 11.48
C GLY A 11 33.48 29.67 10.03
N ILE A 12 34.43 29.88 9.13
CA ILE A 12 34.37 29.45 7.72
C ILE A 12 34.36 27.93 7.63
N THR A 13 35.21 27.26 8.40
CA THR A 13 35.30 25.80 8.43
C THR A 13 34.00 25.15 8.95
N ASP A 14 33.41 25.70 10.01
CA ASP A 14 32.15 25.21 10.59
C ASP A 14 30.98 25.38 9.60
N GLN A 15 30.86 26.54 8.96
CA GLN A 15 29.84 26.76 7.93
C GLN A 15 29.99 25.82 6.72
N PHE A 16 31.22 25.57 6.29
CA PHE A 16 31.49 24.63 5.19
C PHE A 16 31.12 23.21 5.57
N ASN A 17 31.53 22.77 6.76
CA ASN A 17 31.17 21.44 7.26
C ASN A 17 29.66 21.23 7.41
N ARG A 18 28.93 22.23 7.91
CA ARG A 18 27.46 22.19 8.00
C ARG A 18 26.82 22.08 6.63
N ARG A 19 27.24 22.87 5.65
CA ARG A 19 26.70 22.77 4.27
C ARG A 19 26.99 21.42 3.66
N LEU A 20 28.18 20.86 3.83
CA LEU A 20 28.53 19.55 3.34
C LEU A 20 27.69 18.46 4.00
N ALA A 21 27.45 18.53 5.31
CA ALA A 21 26.61 17.60 6.03
C ALA A 21 25.14 17.65 5.55
N ILE A 22 24.59 18.84 5.32
CA ILE A 22 23.24 19.03 4.77
C ILE A 22 23.11 18.38 3.40
N GLU A 23 24.08 18.64 2.50
CA GLU A 23 24.08 18.06 1.15
C GLU A 23 24.21 16.53 1.16
N GLN A 24 25.07 15.99 2.02
CA GLN A 24 25.19 14.53 2.18
C GLN A 24 23.91 13.90 2.72
N ASN A 25 23.25 14.52 3.70
CA ASN A 25 21.99 14.03 4.24
C ASN A 25 20.88 14.08 3.21
N LYS A 26 20.81 15.14 2.40
CA LYS A 26 19.88 15.24 1.27
C LYS A 26 20.06 14.08 0.28
N LEU A 27 21.29 13.83 -0.16
CA LEU A 27 21.59 12.73 -1.09
C LEU A 27 21.21 11.36 -0.51
N ARG A 28 21.44 11.15 0.79
CA ARG A 28 21.02 9.91 1.48
C ARG A 28 19.50 9.78 1.51
N ALA A 29 18.78 10.86 1.85
CA ALA A 29 17.33 10.88 1.89
C ALA A 29 16.73 10.61 0.50
N GLU A 30 17.24 11.26 -0.55
CA GLU A 30 16.83 10.98 -1.93
C GLU A 30 17.09 9.52 -2.33
N SER A 31 18.22 8.94 -1.90
CA SER A 31 18.52 7.53 -2.16
C SER A 31 17.53 6.59 -1.44
N ALA A 32 17.19 6.89 -0.17
CA ALA A 32 16.22 6.11 0.60
C ALA A 32 14.82 6.19 -0.02
N LEU A 33 14.39 7.37 -0.48
CA LEU A 33 13.11 7.53 -1.19
C LEU A 33 13.07 6.75 -2.50
N ARG A 34 14.12 6.82 -3.33
CA ARG A 34 14.20 6.00 -4.56
C ARG A 34 14.14 4.51 -4.25
N GLN A 35 14.78 4.06 -3.18
CA GLN A 35 14.68 2.65 -2.75
C GLN A 35 13.25 2.30 -2.32
N ALA A 36 12.57 3.18 -1.60
CA ALA A 36 11.16 3.01 -1.24
C ALA A 36 10.26 2.91 -2.47
N GLU A 37 10.45 3.78 -3.48
CA GLU A 37 9.73 3.74 -4.76
C GLU A 37 9.90 2.38 -5.47
N ILE A 38 11.13 1.89 -5.55
CA ILE A 38 11.43 0.58 -6.14
C ILE A 38 10.69 -0.53 -5.38
N TRP A 39 10.70 -0.49 -4.06
CA TRP A 39 10.02 -1.50 -3.24
C TRP A 39 8.50 -1.44 -3.38
N VAL A 40 7.90 -0.24 -3.44
CA VAL A 40 6.46 -0.09 -3.72
C VAL A 40 6.13 -0.70 -5.08
N GLY A 41 6.86 -0.33 -6.13
CA GLY A 41 6.66 -0.88 -7.47
C GLY A 41 6.79 -2.41 -7.50
N ALA A 42 7.83 -2.96 -6.89
CA ALA A 42 8.04 -4.41 -6.81
C ALA A 42 6.91 -5.12 -6.03
N PHE A 43 6.48 -4.55 -4.90
CA PHE A 43 5.37 -5.08 -4.12
C PHE A 43 4.10 -5.16 -4.96
N LEU A 44 3.69 -4.06 -5.57
CA LEU A 44 2.47 -4.00 -6.36
C LEU A 44 2.53 -4.94 -7.58
N THR A 45 3.63 -4.90 -8.33
CA THR A 45 3.83 -5.75 -9.50
C THR A 45 3.77 -7.24 -9.15
N ASN A 46 4.36 -7.64 -8.01
CA ASN A 46 4.37 -9.03 -7.58
C ASN A 46 2.95 -9.58 -7.33
N TYR A 47 2.06 -8.79 -6.71
CA TYR A 47 0.69 -9.22 -6.45
C TYR A 47 -0.21 -9.07 -7.68
N ALA A 48 -0.01 -8.04 -8.50
CA ALA A 48 -0.68 -7.90 -9.79
C ALA A 48 -0.43 -9.12 -10.68
N GLN A 49 0.83 -9.49 -10.86
CA GLN A 49 1.21 -10.70 -11.62
C GLN A 49 0.61 -11.98 -11.02
N SER A 50 0.56 -12.07 -9.68
CA SER A 50 -0.08 -13.23 -9.02
C SER A 50 -1.55 -13.35 -9.37
N LEU A 51 -2.31 -12.26 -9.32
CA LEU A 51 -3.72 -12.24 -9.70
C LEU A 51 -3.91 -12.59 -11.18
N MET A 52 -3.06 -12.05 -12.07
CA MET A 52 -3.08 -12.40 -13.50
C MET A 52 -2.84 -13.89 -13.72
N ILE A 53 -1.82 -14.49 -13.06
CA ILE A 53 -1.54 -15.91 -13.18
C ILE A 53 -2.72 -16.76 -12.69
N ILE A 54 -3.35 -16.37 -11.59
CA ILE A 54 -4.55 -17.06 -11.07
C ILE A 54 -5.68 -16.96 -12.07
N SER A 55 -5.97 -15.76 -12.59
CA SER A 55 -7.09 -15.51 -13.51
C SER A 55 -6.95 -16.26 -14.84
N GLU A 56 -5.71 -16.49 -15.30
CA GLU A 56 -5.41 -17.21 -16.54
C GLU A 56 -5.18 -18.72 -16.33
N SER A 57 -5.19 -19.21 -15.09
CA SER A 57 -5.01 -20.63 -14.83
C SER A 57 -6.15 -21.44 -15.46
N ALA A 58 -5.81 -22.62 -16.03
CA ALA A 58 -6.79 -23.47 -16.71
C ALA A 58 -7.96 -23.87 -15.80
N ASN A 59 -7.67 -24.19 -14.53
CA ASN A 59 -8.68 -24.53 -13.53
C ASN A 59 -9.65 -23.38 -13.29
N PHE A 60 -9.12 -22.18 -13.12
CA PHE A 60 -9.94 -20.99 -12.86
C PHE A 60 -10.81 -20.65 -14.07
N ARG A 61 -10.22 -20.63 -15.27
CA ARG A 61 -10.92 -20.33 -16.53
C ARG A 61 -12.03 -21.34 -16.83
N GLN A 62 -11.79 -22.62 -16.57
CA GLN A 62 -12.80 -23.66 -16.77
C GLN A 62 -13.96 -23.56 -15.77
N ALA A 63 -13.67 -23.13 -14.55
CA ALA A 63 -14.65 -23.11 -13.48
C ALA A 63 -15.51 -21.82 -13.45
N ILE A 64 -15.13 -20.77 -14.19
CA ILE A 64 -15.94 -19.55 -14.30
C ILE A 64 -17.33 -19.91 -14.85
N GLY A 65 -18.37 -19.67 -14.03
CA GLY A 65 -19.75 -19.99 -14.37
C GLY A 65 -20.13 -21.46 -14.22
N GLN A 66 -19.26 -22.29 -13.63
CA GLN A 66 -19.53 -23.69 -13.32
C GLN A 66 -19.35 -23.96 -11.81
N PRO A 67 -20.40 -23.79 -10.98
CA PRO A 67 -20.29 -23.95 -9.52
C PRO A 67 -19.75 -25.32 -9.08
N SER A 68 -20.00 -26.36 -9.90
CA SER A 68 -19.48 -27.71 -9.63
C SER A 68 -17.96 -27.83 -9.58
N LEU A 69 -17.23 -26.88 -10.17
CA LEU A 69 -15.77 -26.85 -10.18
C LEU A 69 -15.17 -25.91 -9.11
N ALA A 70 -15.99 -25.34 -8.25
CA ALA A 70 -15.52 -24.44 -7.18
C ALA A 70 -14.49 -25.11 -6.25
N SER A 71 -14.61 -26.43 -6.01
CA SER A 71 -13.66 -27.19 -5.19
C SER A 71 -12.23 -27.20 -5.77
N THR A 72 -12.09 -27.24 -7.09
CA THR A 72 -10.77 -27.21 -7.76
C THR A 72 -10.11 -25.85 -7.59
N ILE A 73 -10.85 -24.76 -7.83
CA ILE A 73 -10.34 -23.40 -7.61
C ILE A 73 -9.97 -23.16 -6.14
N SER A 74 -10.76 -23.70 -5.23
CA SER A 74 -10.52 -23.54 -3.78
C SER A 74 -9.16 -24.13 -3.36
N GLN A 75 -8.76 -25.26 -3.95
CA GLN A 75 -7.45 -25.86 -3.72
C GLN A 75 -6.32 -24.95 -4.26
N ASP A 76 -6.50 -24.40 -5.45
CA ASP A 76 -5.54 -23.46 -6.03
C ASP A 76 -5.41 -22.18 -5.16
N PHE A 77 -6.52 -21.60 -4.69
CA PHE A 77 -6.51 -20.45 -3.80
C PHE A 77 -5.80 -20.75 -2.47
N GLN A 78 -6.05 -21.91 -1.87
CA GLN A 78 -5.33 -22.34 -0.67
C GLN A 78 -3.82 -22.50 -0.94
N ALA A 79 -3.43 -23.04 -2.11
CA ALA A 79 -2.02 -23.17 -2.49
C ALA A 79 -1.36 -21.79 -2.64
N TRP A 80 -2.05 -20.81 -3.22
CA TRP A 80 -1.58 -19.44 -3.33
C TRP A 80 -1.39 -18.77 -1.98
N LEU A 81 -2.36 -18.93 -1.05
CA LEU A 81 -2.19 -18.39 0.30
C LEU A 81 -1.01 -19.05 1.03
N ARG A 82 -0.78 -20.38 0.83
CA ARG A 82 0.41 -21.04 1.39
C ARG A 82 1.71 -20.46 0.85
N ALA A 83 1.77 -20.23 -0.46
CA ALA A 83 2.96 -19.72 -1.14
C ALA A 83 3.23 -18.23 -0.84
N LYS A 84 2.19 -17.46 -0.50
CA LYS A 84 2.28 -16.01 -0.26
C LYS A 84 1.69 -15.63 1.10
N PRO A 85 2.50 -15.64 2.18
CA PRO A 85 2.02 -15.42 3.56
C PRO A 85 1.38 -14.04 3.80
N THR A 86 1.68 -13.05 2.98
CA THR A 86 1.10 -11.71 3.06
C THR A 86 -0.30 -11.60 2.46
N ILE A 87 -0.75 -12.56 1.64
CA ILE A 87 -2.15 -12.63 1.22
C ILE A 87 -2.97 -13.11 2.41
N ALA A 88 -3.80 -12.21 2.94
CA ALA A 88 -4.70 -12.50 4.04
C ALA A 88 -6.01 -13.15 3.58
N GLN A 89 -6.47 -12.79 2.37
CA GLN A 89 -7.73 -13.29 1.84
C GLN A 89 -7.68 -13.28 0.31
N LEU A 90 -8.22 -14.31 -0.32
CA LEU A 90 -8.40 -14.42 -1.77
C LEU A 90 -9.83 -14.84 -2.07
N ARG A 91 -10.51 -14.13 -2.96
CA ARG A 91 -11.93 -14.35 -3.30
C ARG A 91 -12.15 -14.25 -4.79
N TYR A 92 -13.08 -15.07 -5.26
CA TYR A 92 -13.80 -14.84 -6.51
C TYR A 92 -15.24 -14.43 -6.17
N ILE A 93 -15.66 -13.31 -6.73
CA ILE A 93 -16.99 -12.71 -6.55
C ILE A 93 -17.60 -12.67 -7.95
N ASP A 94 -18.80 -13.20 -8.13
CA ASP A 94 -19.47 -13.22 -9.42
C ASP A 94 -19.94 -11.83 -9.87
N ARG A 95 -20.53 -11.77 -11.06
CA ARG A 95 -21.01 -10.51 -11.64
C ARG A 95 -22.08 -9.82 -10.80
N ASP A 96 -22.89 -10.56 -10.08
CA ASP A 96 -23.98 -10.04 -9.27
C ASP A 96 -23.52 -9.58 -7.88
N GLY A 97 -22.25 -9.82 -7.56
CA GLY A 97 -21.61 -9.43 -6.30
C GLY A 97 -21.62 -10.52 -5.23
N ALA A 98 -22.09 -11.73 -5.55
CA ALA A 98 -22.06 -12.84 -4.62
C ALA A 98 -20.65 -13.46 -4.54
N GLU A 99 -20.14 -13.68 -3.33
CA GLU A 99 -18.93 -14.47 -3.13
C GLU A 99 -19.19 -15.91 -3.59
N VAL A 100 -18.35 -16.43 -4.49
CA VAL A 100 -18.40 -17.82 -4.97
C VAL A 100 -17.36 -18.66 -4.26
N ILE A 101 -16.19 -18.10 -4.05
CA ILE A 101 -15.07 -18.74 -3.35
C ILE A 101 -14.42 -17.70 -2.44
N ARG A 102 -14.17 -18.10 -1.21
CA ARG A 102 -13.44 -17.32 -0.23
C ARG A 102 -12.47 -18.20 0.55
N VAL A 103 -11.20 -17.84 0.51
CA VAL A 103 -10.14 -18.46 1.31
C VAL A 103 -9.45 -17.38 2.12
N ASP A 104 -9.41 -17.55 3.43
CA ASP A 104 -8.80 -16.62 4.38
C ASP A 104 -7.60 -17.25 5.08
N ARG A 105 -6.66 -16.41 5.47
CA ARG A 105 -5.61 -16.73 6.42
C ARG A 105 -6.01 -16.24 7.81
N ILE A 106 -6.21 -17.15 8.74
CA ILE A 106 -6.56 -16.89 10.13
C ILE A 106 -5.41 -17.37 11.02
N GLY A 107 -4.56 -16.44 11.44
CA GLY A 107 -3.28 -16.80 12.06
C GLY A 107 -2.40 -17.59 11.08
N GLU A 108 -1.97 -18.78 11.48
CA GLU A 108 -1.20 -19.71 10.63
C GLU A 108 -2.09 -20.62 9.77
N ALA A 109 -3.38 -20.70 10.06
CA ALA A 109 -4.32 -21.56 9.32
C ALA A 109 -4.80 -20.91 8.04
N ILE A 110 -5.09 -21.75 7.04
CA ILE A 110 -5.74 -21.33 5.80
C ILE A 110 -7.09 -22.01 5.75
N GLU A 111 -8.14 -21.22 5.77
CA GLU A 111 -9.53 -21.66 5.87
C GLU A 111 -10.28 -21.38 4.57
N LEU A 112 -10.93 -22.41 4.03
CA LEU A 112 -11.92 -22.29 2.98
C LEU A 112 -13.29 -22.08 3.63
N PHE A 113 -13.97 -21.00 3.23
CA PHE A 113 -15.32 -20.71 3.71
C PHE A 113 -16.34 -21.58 2.97
N ASP A 114 -17.25 -22.17 3.73
CA ASP A 114 -18.40 -22.89 3.17
C ASP A 114 -19.47 -21.90 2.65
N GLU A 115 -20.38 -22.40 1.82
CA GLU A 115 -21.42 -21.59 1.16
C GLU A 115 -22.27 -20.76 2.14
N SER A 116 -22.51 -21.28 3.36
CA SER A 116 -23.34 -20.60 4.36
C SER A 116 -22.68 -19.33 4.94
N ARG A 117 -21.38 -19.21 4.75
CA ARG A 117 -20.55 -18.08 5.24
C ARG A 117 -20.19 -17.09 4.14
N LEU A 118 -20.48 -17.39 2.89
CA LEU A 118 -20.26 -16.49 1.75
C LEU A 118 -21.25 -15.32 1.80
N GLN A 119 -20.85 -14.17 1.33
CA GLN A 119 -21.57 -12.93 1.50
C GLN A 119 -21.81 -12.23 0.17
N ASP A 120 -22.86 -11.43 0.11
CA ASP A 120 -23.07 -10.45 -0.94
C ASP A 120 -22.15 -9.24 -0.75
N LYS A 121 -21.40 -8.89 -1.79
CA LYS A 121 -20.46 -7.76 -1.86
C LYS A 121 -20.85 -6.75 -2.93
N SER A 122 -22.03 -6.84 -3.52
CA SER A 122 -22.50 -5.97 -4.60
C SER A 122 -22.48 -4.48 -4.23
N SER A 123 -22.74 -4.15 -2.96
CA SER A 123 -22.72 -2.78 -2.45
C SER A 123 -21.32 -2.25 -2.09
N ARG A 124 -20.28 -3.10 -2.17
CA ARG A 124 -18.93 -2.68 -1.75
C ARG A 124 -18.25 -1.87 -2.84
N TYR A 125 -17.65 -0.76 -2.45
CA TYR A 125 -16.99 0.18 -3.37
C TYR A 125 -15.94 -0.50 -4.28
N TYR A 126 -15.15 -1.43 -3.74
CA TYR A 126 -14.14 -2.13 -4.52
C TYR A 126 -14.75 -3.05 -5.58
N PHE A 127 -15.92 -3.66 -5.31
CA PHE A 127 -16.64 -4.46 -6.28
C PHE A 127 -17.19 -3.59 -7.42
N GLN A 128 -17.94 -2.56 -7.07
CA GLN A 128 -18.55 -1.63 -8.03
C GLN A 128 -17.51 -0.98 -8.94
N THR A 129 -16.35 -0.59 -8.37
CA THR A 129 -15.27 -0.02 -9.18
C THR A 129 -14.62 -1.05 -10.09
N THR A 130 -14.37 -2.27 -9.60
CA THR A 130 -13.58 -3.27 -10.34
C THR A 130 -14.39 -3.94 -11.44
N VAL A 131 -15.68 -4.21 -11.23
CA VAL A 131 -16.51 -4.96 -12.18
C VAL A 131 -16.68 -4.27 -13.53
N ASP A 132 -16.56 -2.94 -13.55
CA ASP A 132 -16.70 -2.11 -14.75
C ASP A 132 -15.34 -1.74 -15.40
N LEU A 133 -14.23 -2.23 -14.86
CA LEU A 133 -12.91 -1.97 -15.43
C LEU A 133 -12.69 -2.76 -16.73
N PRO A 134 -11.89 -2.23 -17.67
CA PRO A 134 -11.44 -2.99 -18.83
C PRO A 134 -10.71 -4.27 -18.42
N ARG A 135 -10.70 -5.26 -19.35
CA ARG A 135 -9.89 -6.48 -19.18
C ARG A 135 -8.43 -6.12 -18.86
N ASP A 136 -7.80 -6.97 -18.05
CA ASP A 136 -6.40 -6.85 -17.65
C ASP A 136 -6.03 -5.56 -16.88
N THR A 137 -7.04 -4.84 -16.39
CA THR A 137 -6.86 -3.69 -15.52
C THR A 137 -6.88 -4.12 -14.05
N LEU A 138 -5.95 -3.60 -13.26
CA LEU A 138 -5.90 -3.84 -11.82
C LEU A 138 -6.52 -2.65 -11.06
N TYR A 139 -7.46 -2.95 -10.18
CA TYR A 139 -7.92 -2.03 -9.15
C TYR A 139 -7.02 -2.14 -7.91
N LEU A 140 -6.60 -1.00 -7.38
CA LEU A 140 -5.86 -0.89 -6.13
C LEU A 140 -6.64 -0.01 -5.15
N SER A 141 -6.96 -0.54 -3.96
CA SER A 141 -7.60 0.27 -2.92
C SER A 141 -6.60 1.19 -2.23
N PRO A 142 -7.07 2.27 -1.57
CA PRO A 142 -6.30 2.88 -0.49
C PRO A 142 -5.86 1.81 0.53
N ILE A 143 -4.72 2.07 1.23
CA ILE A 143 -4.32 1.24 2.37
C ILE A 143 -5.15 1.70 3.57
N ASP A 144 -5.88 0.78 4.18
CA ASP A 144 -6.67 0.98 5.40
C ASP A 144 -6.37 -0.09 6.46
N LEU A 145 -6.88 0.08 7.67
CA LEU A 145 -6.80 -0.96 8.68
C LEU A 145 -7.90 -2.00 8.46
N ASN A 146 -7.57 -3.27 8.72
CA ASN A 146 -8.57 -4.33 8.62
C ASN A 146 -9.72 -4.09 9.60
N VAL A 147 -10.95 -4.24 9.10
CA VAL A 147 -12.18 -4.12 9.88
C VAL A 147 -12.91 -5.45 9.85
N GLU A 148 -13.08 -6.05 11.02
CA GLU A 148 -13.84 -7.28 11.23
C GLU A 148 -15.00 -7.00 12.19
N PHE A 149 -16.19 -7.46 11.84
CA PHE A 149 -17.42 -7.24 12.63
C PHE A 149 -17.60 -5.77 13.04
N GLU A 150 -17.41 -4.86 12.09
CA GLU A 150 -17.54 -3.40 12.25
C GLU A 150 -16.52 -2.77 13.24
N ARG A 151 -15.47 -3.48 13.58
CA ARG A 151 -14.40 -3.00 14.47
C ARG A 151 -13.04 -3.11 13.82
N ILE A 152 -12.18 -2.13 14.05
CA ILE A 152 -10.78 -2.20 13.63
C ILE A 152 -10.11 -3.32 14.42
N GLU A 153 -9.46 -4.22 13.68
CA GLU A 153 -8.73 -5.37 14.25
C GLU A 153 -7.53 -4.91 15.10
N THR A 154 -7.34 -5.54 16.25
CA THR A 154 -6.18 -5.29 17.12
C THR A 154 -5.42 -6.60 17.36
N PRO A 155 -4.09 -6.63 17.12
CA PRO A 155 -3.23 -5.52 16.67
C PRO A 155 -3.60 -5.03 15.27
N TRP A 156 -3.32 -3.76 14.97
CA TRP A 156 -3.62 -3.15 13.69
C TRP A 156 -3.01 -3.92 12.52
N ARG A 157 -3.81 -4.17 11.52
CA ARG A 157 -3.39 -4.85 10.28
C ARG A 157 -3.67 -3.97 9.07
N PRO A 158 -2.67 -3.22 8.59
CA PRO A 158 -2.79 -2.48 7.34
C PRO A 158 -3.06 -3.41 6.16
N MET A 159 -4.07 -3.11 5.38
CA MET A 159 -4.50 -3.92 4.24
C MET A 159 -4.57 -3.09 2.98
N VAL A 160 -4.17 -3.68 1.87
CA VAL A 160 -4.44 -3.17 0.53
C VAL A 160 -5.23 -4.23 -0.23
N ARG A 161 -6.28 -3.80 -0.93
CA ARG A 161 -7.09 -4.68 -1.78
C ARG A 161 -6.65 -4.51 -3.21
N MET A 162 -6.32 -5.60 -3.85
CA MET A 162 -6.00 -5.66 -5.27
C MET A 162 -7.05 -6.51 -5.96
N ALA A 163 -7.70 -5.99 -6.97
CA ALA A 163 -8.77 -6.69 -7.67
C ALA A 163 -8.66 -6.48 -9.18
N MET A 164 -9.16 -7.47 -9.92
CA MET A 164 -9.23 -7.38 -11.38
C MET A 164 -10.55 -7.97 -11.89
N PRO A 165 -11.11 -7.43 -12.98
CA PRO A 165 -12.30 -7.98 -13.58
C PRO A 165 -11.96 -9.31 -14.27
N ILE A 166 -12.88 -10.26 -14.17
CA ILE A 166 -12.79 -11.57 -14.82
C ILE A 166 -13.77 -11.60 -15.97
N TYR A 167 -13.27 -11.90 -17.15
CA TYR A 167 -14.08 -11.97 -18.36
C TYR A 167 -14.24 -13.42 -18.84
N ARG A 168 -15.46 -13.83 -19.12
CA ARG A 168 -15.76 -15.11 -19.77
C ARG A 168 -15.48 -15.03 -21.28
N SER A 169 -15.81 -13.91 -21.89
CA SER A 169 -15.53 -13.56 -23.30
C SER A 169 -15.14 -12.09 -23.38
N ASP A 170 -14.81 -11.59 -24.58
CA ASP A 170 -14.37 -10.18 -24.75
C ASP A 170 -15.42 -9.15 -24.32
N ALA A 171 -16.70 -9.52 -24.30
CA ALA A 171 -17.80 -8.64 -23.95
C ALA A 171 -18.52 -9.01 -22.64
N GLU A 172 -18.18 -10.13 -22.00
CA GLU A 172 -18.94 -10.63 -20.86
C GLU A 172 -18.07 -10.70 -19.60
N VAL A 173 -18.35 -9.80 -18.65
CA VAL A 173 -17.76 -9.85 -17.31
C VAL A 173 -18.40 -10.98 -16.52
N ALA A 174 -17.58 -11.88 -15.97
CA ALA A 174 -18.01 -13.00 -15.13
C ALA A 174 -17.98 -12.65 -13.64
N GLY A 175 -17.24 -11.61 -13.26
CA GLY A 175 -17.08 -11.19 -11.88
C GLY A 175 -15.73 -10.53 -11.63
N ILE A 176 -15.24 -10.60 -10.40
CA ILE A 176 -13.94 -10.07 -10.01
C ILE A 176 -13.12 -11.10 -9.22
N LEU A 177 -11.82 -11.10 -9.41
CA LEU A 177 -10.84 -11.75 -8.53
C LEU A 177 -10.23 -10.69 -7.62
N ILE A 178 -10.24 -10.90 -6.30
CA ILE A 178 -9.75 -9.93 -5.34
C ILE A 178 -8.89 -10.58 -4.26
N ALA A 179 -7.73 -9.99 -4.00
CA ALA A 179 -6.85 -10.32 -2.90
C ALA A 179 -6.78 -9.17 -1.88
N ASN A 180 -6.92 -9.50 -0.60
CA ASN A 180 -6.57 -8.60 0.50
C ASN A 180 -5.13 -8.94 0.91
N VAL A 181 -4.23 -7.99 0.79
CA VAL A 181 -2.80 -8.16 1.08
C VAL A 181 -2.44 -7.37 2.32
N ASN A 182 -1.77 -8.01 3.28
CA ASN A 182 -1.25 -7.34 4.46
C ASN A 182 -0.05 -6.46 4.07
N ALA A 183 -0.21 -5.15 4.23
CA ALA A 183 0.81 -4.16 3.93
C ALA A 183 1.70 -3.80 5.14
N GLY A 184 1.42 -4.33 6.34
CA GLY A 184 2.12 -3.92 7.57
C GLY A 184 3.63 -4.13 7.51
N GLY A 185 4.08 -5.32 7.13
CA GLY A 185 5.52 -5.59 7.00
C GLY A 185 6.19 -4.76 5.91
N PHE A 186 5.47 -4.46 4.84
CA PHE A 186 5.95 -3.61 3.76
C PHE A 186 6.09 -2.14 4.19
N LEU A 187 5.09 -1.58 4.87
CA LEU A 187 5.16 -0.22 5.43
C LEU A 187 6.31 -0.09 6.42
N GLN A 188 6.48 -1.08 7.32
CA GLN A 188 7.59 -1.11 8.27
C GLN A 188 8.96 -1.19 7.57
N ALA A 189 9.08 -1.96 6.50
CA ALA A 189 10.31 -2.04 5.74
C ALA A 189 10.70 -0.69 5.13
N ILE A 190 9.74 0.06 4.57
CA ILE A 190 9.99 1.41 4.04
C ILE A 190 10.37 2.37 5.18
N GLU A 191 9.64 2.35 6.28
CA GLU A 191 9.92 3.19 7.45
C GLU A 191 11.38 3.04 7.92
N THR A 192 11.89 1.80 7.96
CA THR A 192 13.25 1.51 8.40
C THR A 192 14.35 1.99 7.46
N LEU A 193 14.05 2.28 6.18
CA LEU A 193 15.03 2.89 5.26
C LEU A 193 15.54 4.26 5.74
N GLY A 194 14.76 4.94 6.56
CA GLY A 194 15.16 6.21 7.19
C GLY A 194 16.14 6.06 8.36
N GLY A 195 16.34 4.85 8.88
CA GLY A 195 17.21 4.61 10.05
C GLY A 195 18.62 5.22 9.94
N PRO A 196 19.35 5.07 8.81
CA PRO A 196 20.65 5.71 8.61
C PRO A 196 20.62 7.25 8.61
N LEU A 197 19.46 7.85 8.47
CA LEU A 197 19.24 9.30 8.52
C LEU A 197 18.92 9.80 9.93
N GLY A 198 18.70 8.88 10.89
CA GLY A 198 18.27 9.19 12.25
C GLY A 198 16.76 9.46 12.39
N HIS A 199 16.00 9.35 11.30
CA HIS A 199 14.55 9.55 11.27
C HIS A 199 13.87 8.49 10.39
N PRO A 200 12.68 7.98 10.75
CA PRO A 200 11.92 7.10 9.89
C PRO A 200 11.44 7.84 8.63
N ILE A 201 11.17 7.09 7.56
CA ILE A 201 10.43 7.64 6.43
C ILE A 201 8.95 7.70 6.84
N GLU A 202 8.35 8.87 6.77
CA GLU A 202 6.92 9.05 6.96
C GLU A 202 6.15 8.72 5.67
N ILE A 203 5.10 7.94 5.79
CA ILE A 203 4.24 7.53 4.67
C ILE A 203 2.85 8.13 4.88
N LEU A 204 2.38 8.86 3.88
CA LEU A 204 1.07 9.52 3.89
C LEU A 204 0.17 8.93 2.80
N ASN A 205 -1.14 8.99 3.03
CA ASN A 205 -2.11 8.79 1.96
C ASN A 205 -2.33 10.10 1.16
N SER A 206 -3.15 10.06 0.11
CA SER A 206 -3.44 11.20 -0.75
C SER A 206 -4.14 12.38 -0.05
N GLU A 207 -4.71 12.16 1.12
CA GLU A 207 -5.38 13.17 1.94
C GLU A 207 -4.46 13.76 3.02
N GLY A 208 -3.21 13.27 3.11
CA GLY A 208 -2.22 13.72 4.06
C GLY A 208 -2.27 13.08 5.44
N TYR A 209 -3.01 11.97 5.60
CA TYR A 209 -2.99 11.17 6.83
C TYR A 209 -1.78 10.23 6.86
N TRP A 210 -1.16 10.09 8.03
CA TRP A 210 -0.02 9.20 8.23
C TRP A 210 -0.45 7.74 8.27
N LEU A 211 0.23 6.92 7.48
CA LEU A 211 0.10 5.47 7.46
C LEU A 211 1.25 4.78 8.23
N ALA A 212 2.46 5.37 8.21
CA ALA A 212 3.64 4.88 8.92
C ALA A 212 4.65 6.01 9.19
N GLY A 213 5.64 5.75 10.05
CA GLY A 213 6.78 6.63 10.31
C GLY A 213 6.53 7.77 11.30
N ALA A 214 5.28 8.04 11.65
CA ALA A 214 4.90 9.07 12.62
C ALA A 214 4.65 8.49 14.01
N SER A 215 4.49 9.39 15.01
CA SER A 215 4.10 8.98 16.36
C SER A 215 2.74 8.26 16.35
N PRO A 216 2.52 7.27 17.24
CA PRO A 216 1.31 6.44 17.21
C PRO A 216 -0.01 7.22 17.22
N GLY A 217 -0.09 8.36 17.91
CA GLY A 217 -1.30 9.19 17.96
C GLY A 217 -1.63 9.94 16.67
N ARG A 218 -0.74 9.93 15.68
CA ARG A 218 -0.95 10.55 14.35
C ARG A 218 -1.32 9.53 13.28
N LEU A 219 -1.08 8.24 13.53
CA LEU A 219 -1.30 7.18 12.54
C LEU A 219 -2.79 6.90 12.34
N TRP A 220 -3.18 6.68 11.09
CA TRP A 220 -4.51 6.20 10.70
C TRP A 220 -5.67 7.13 11.11
N GLY A 221 -5.41 8.44 11.21
CA GLY A 221 -6.40 9.42 11.70
C GLY A 221 -7.78 9.28 11.05
N PHE A 222 -7.85 9.05 9.74
CA PHE A 222 -9.10 8.87 9.00
C PHE A 222 -9.92 7.62 9.43
N MET A 223 -9.28 6.66 10.12
CA MET A 223 -9.96 5.46 10.64
C MET A 223 -10.49 5.65 12.07
N PHE A 224 -10.06 6.71 12.76
CA PHE A 224 -10.36 6.97 14.17
C PHE A 224 -11.05 8.33 14.40
N ASP A 225 -11.66 8.90 13.36
CA ASP A 225 -12.28 10.23 13.40
C ASP A 225 -11.34 11.33 13.93
N ASN A 226 -10.04 11.13 13.68
CA ASN A 226 -9.00 12.08 14.04
C ASN A 226 -8.58 12.84 12.79
N ASP A 227 -8.80 14.13 12.80
CA ASP A 227 -8.54 15.00 11.65
C ASP A 227 -7.09 15.52 11.56
N MET A 228 -6.15 14.89 12.26
CA MET A 228 -4.72 15.21 12.17
C MET A 228 -4.15 14.77 10.84
N THR A 229 -3.88 15.75 9.98
CA THR A 229 -3.24 15.56 8.67
C THR A 229 -1.98 16.41 8.58
N LEU A 230 -1.11 16.12 7.60
CA LEU A 230 0.02 16.99 7.29
C LEU A 230 -0.44 18.39 6.91
N ALA A 231 -1.57 18.52 6.21
CA ALA A 231 -2.15 19.82 5.87
C ALA A 231 -2.45 20.70 7.09
N LYS A 232 -2.81 20.09 8.23
CA LYS A 232 -3.05 20.82 9.49
C LYS A 232 -1.78 21.00 10.31
N ALA A 233 -0.89 20.02 10.30
CA ALA A 233 0.35 20.06 11.07
C ALA A 233 1.39 20.99 10.46
N ASP A 234 1.54 20.99 9.14
CA ASP A 234 2.44 21.86 8.37
C ASP A 234 1.81 22.20 7.01
N PRO A 235 0.94 23.25 6.97
CA PRO A 235 0.26 23.66 5.73
C PRO A 235 1.24 24.09 4.61
N ALA A 236 2.41 24.63 4.96
CA ALA A 236 3.40 25.08 3.98
C ALA A 236 4.07 23.89 3.29
N LEU A 237 4.49 22.89 4.06
CA LEU A 237 5.04 21.65 3.53
C LEU A 237 3.98 20.92 2.69
N TRP A 238 2.74 20.79 3.18
CA TRP A 238 1.66 20.18 2.43
C TRP A 238 1.42 20.84 1.07
N SER A 239 1.35 22.18 1.05
CA SER A 239 1.22 22.94 -0.20
C SER A 239 2.37 22.68 -1.17
N THR A 240 3.60 22.54 -0.65
CA THR A 240 4.78 22.22 -1.47
C THR A 240 4.69 20.81 -2.06
N LEU A 241 4.27 19.82 -1.26
CA LEU A 241 4.06 18.44 -1.74
C LEU A 241 2.99 18.36 -2.84
N GLN A 242 1.93 19.15 -2.74
CA GLN A 242 0.88 19.20 -3.75
C GLN A 242 1.32 19.90 -5.05
N ALA A 243 2.26 20.83 -4.96
CA ALA A 243 2.75 21.60 -6.11
C ALA A 243 3.75 20.83 -6.99
N SER A 244 4.45 19.84 -6.43
CA SER A 244 5.48 19.08 -7.14
C SER A 244 5.50 17.61 -6.70
N PRO A 245 5.65 16.65 -7.64
CA PRO A 245 5.66 15.22 -7.29
C PRO A 245 6.91 14.82 -6.49
N SER A 246 7.97 15.59 -6.49
CA SER A 246 9.18 15.32 -5.70
C SER A 246 9.98 16.58 -5.49
N GLY A 247 10.78 16.63 -4.43
CA GLY A 247 11.63 17.77 -4.13
C GLY A 247 12.17 17.76 -2.71
N ALA A 248 12.64 18.94 -2.30
CA ALA A 248 13.06 19.22 -0.94
C ALA A 248 12.45 20.55 -0.48
N ALA A 249 11.94 20.56 0.73
CA ALA A 249 11.42 21.74 1.40
C ALA A 249 12.23 22.04 2.66
N MET A 250 12.31 23.31 3.03
CA MET A 250 12.89 23.76 4.29
C MET A 250 11.76 24.32 5.16
N SER A 251 11.69 23.85 6.40
CA SER A 251 10.79 24.37 7.42
C SER A 251 11.59 24.47 8.72
N ASP A 252 11.71 25.64 9.32
CA ASP A 252 12.40 25.89 10.58
C ASP A 252 13.71 25.13 10.69
N ASP A 253 14.76 25.29 10.10
CA ASP A 253 16.05 24.55 10.11
C ASP A 253 15.97 23.04 9.78
N THR A 254 14.78 22.52 9.44
CA THR A 254 14.59 21.13 9.04
C THR A 254 14.44 21.03 7.52
N GLN A 255 15.30 20.24 6.89
CA GLN A 255 15.16 19.91 5.47
C GLN A 255 14.36 18.60 5.32
N THR A 256 13.22 18.68 4.65
CA THR A 256 12.40 17.52 4.28
C THR A 256 12.59 17.22 2.80
N VAL A 257 12.99 15.99 2.49
CA VAL A 257 13.01 15.47 1.12
C VAL A 257 11.77 14.61 0.94
N TYR A 258 11.05 14.79 -0.17
CA TYR A 258 9.79 14.11 -0.41
C TYR A 258 9.68 13.61 -1.84
N SER A 259 8.85 12.58 -2.00
CA SER A 259 8.41 12.06 -3.31
C SER A 259 6.97 11.58 -3.20
N SER A 260 6.15 11.91 -4.19
CA SER A 260 4.81 11.34 -4.35
C SER A 260 4.85 10.21 -5.36
N LEU A 261 4.25 9.08 -5.00
CA LEU A 261 4.10 7.94 -5.88
C LEU A 261 2.76 8.03 -6.60
N SER A 262 2.80 8.36 -7.89
CA SER A 262 1.68 8.09 -8.78
C SER A 262 1.75 6.61 -9.17
N LEU A 263 0.81 5.82 -8.67
CA LEU A 263 0.73 4.41 -9.04
C LEU A 263 0.33 4.33 -10.53
N PRO A 264 1.11 3.68 -11.40
CA PRO A 264 0.69 3.48 -12.77
C PRO A 264 -0.60 2.66 -12.78
N ALA A 265 -1.49 2.91 -13.72
CA ALA A 265 -2.51 1.95 -14.09
C ALA A 265 -1.77 0.68 -14.56
N LEU A 266 -1.82 -0.38 -13.76
CA LEU A 266 -1.20 -1.67 -14.05
C LEU A 266 -2.11 -2.47 -14.98
#